data_8106c0771bafe3bcbd3799c4c90f1cae
#
_entry.id   8106c0771bafe3bcbd3799c4c90f1cae
#
_cell.length_a   1.000
_cell.length_b   1.000
_cell.length_c   1.000
_cell.angle_alpha   90.00
_cell.angle_beta   90.00
_cell.angle_gamma   90.00
#
_symmetry.space_group_name_H-M   'P 1'
#
loop_
_entity.id
_entity.type
_entity.pdbx_description
1 polymer ?
#
loop_
_entity_poly.entity_id
_entity_poly.type
_entity_poly.pdbx_seq_one_letter_code
_entity_poly.pdbx_strand_id
1 'polypeptide(L)'
;RELHGTQHSVPTRRSSDLSNNLFIVGDDDQSIYRFRGAKPEIMLGFEKDYPQARRTLLGINYRSTSNIVDDAGKLIRHNKTRFDKEIRAARGAGKPVVTSGFADAQAETRMIVKEIQDYVQMGYPYSDIAVLYRTNLEPRLLMERLMEYNIPFQMRDALPNIYEHWITQDLLTYIRMAADPLAEQHQAKRADALRIINRPKRYISREALDGAVISWDSVKSWYRAKDWMVERIEDLEYDLKILKKLAPVAAVNYIRKAIGYDEYLTDYAEYRRMKPEELFELADQIQESASGYKTMEAWLLHMEEYGEQLKQQAQNLGERDLNCVALMTMHSSKGLEFPVVYIMDANERVTPHHKAVLEADLEEERRMFYVAMTRAKDSLHVYYTKERYGKPQERSRFIDEYLYPDGAPPGEFRPGPQQNGAAGSYNRKAVR
;
A
#
# COMPACT_ATOMS: atom_id res chain seq x y z
N ARG A 1 -3.93 9.80 30.16
CA ARG A 1 -2.90 10.39 29.27
C ARG A 1 -2.28 9.26 28.51
N GLU A 2 -2.60 9.14 27.23
CA GLU A 2 -1.94 8.24 26.32
C GLU A 2 -0.47 8.66 26.19
N LEU A 3 0.43 7.70 26.43
CA LEU A 3 1.87 7.88 26.25
C LEU A 3 2.17 7.79 24.75
N HIS A 4 2.08 8.91 24.05
CA HIS A 4 2.58 9.03 22.69
C HIS A 4 4.09 9.25 22.70
N GLY A 5 4.75 8.29 22.13
CA GLY A 5 6.09 8.25 21.55
C GLY A 5 7.13 9.26 22.01
N THR A 6 8.06 8.78 22.81
CA THR A 6 9.52 8.96 22.77
C THR A 6 10.08 8.12 23.90
N GLN A 7 11.02 7.21 23.58
CA GLN A 7 11.84 6.46 24.53
C GLN A 7 11.24 6.28 25.94
N HIS A 8 10.17 5.50 26.05
CA HIS A 8 9.72 5.05 27.35
C HIS A 8 10.45 3.74 27.68
N SER A 9 11.66 3.91 28.23
CA SER A 9 12.08 2.98 29.26
C SER A 9 10.93 2.80 30.24
N VAL A 10 10.63 1.58 30.63
CA VAL A 10 9.94 1.26 31.87
C VAL A 10 10.41 2.31 32.89
N PRO A 11 9.52 3.00 33.64
CA PRO A 11 9.95 4.05 34.53
C PRO A 11 11.13 3.52 35.32
N THR A 12 12.27 4.13 35.04
CA THR A 12 13.49 3.77 35.76
C THR A 12 13.15 3.90 37.25
N ARG A 13 13.51 2.93 38.04
CA ARG A 13 13.25 2.73 39.48
C ARG A 13 13.01 3.95 40.38
N ARG A 14 13.09 5.18 39.88
CA ARG A 14 13.11 6.41 40.66
C ARG A 14 11.78 6.95 41.18
N SER A 15 10.63 6.56 40.61
CA SER A 15 9.33 7.10 41.05
C SER A 15 8.42 6.09 41.74
N SER A 16 8.68 4.79 41.63
CA SER A 16 7.91 3.72 42.29
C SER A 16 8.61 3.11 43.52
N ASP A 17 9.86 3.49 43.79
CA ASP A 17 10.70 2.83 44.80
C ASP A 17 10.25 3.03 46.25
N LEU A 18 9.36 3.99 46.51
CA LEU A 18 8.93 4.29 47.88
C LEU A 18 7.63 3.57 48.30
N SER A 19 6.82 3.05 47.37
CA SER A 19 5.53 2.42 47.71
C SER A 19 5.20 1.14 46.94
N ASN A 20 5.98 0.73 45.97
CA ASN A 20 5.69 -0.40 45.06
C ASN A 20 4.24 -0.38 44.45
N ASN A 21 3.65 0.82 44.38
CA ASN A 21 2.29 0.99 43.89
C ASN A 21 2.31 1.29 42.40
N LEU A 22 2.54 0.23 41.57
CA LEU A 22 2.55 0.31 40.13
C LEU A 22 1.33 -0.37 39.56
N PHE A 23 0.60 0.34 38.69
CA PHE A 23 -0.56 -0.15 37.98
C PHE A 23 -0.35 0.06 36.50
N ILE A 24 -0.45 -1.04 35.72
CA ILE A 24 -0.36 -1.00 34.28
C ILE A 24 -1.64 -1.53 33.67
N VAL A 25 -2.04 -0.96 32.54
CA VAL A 25 -3.15 -1.43 31.70
C VAL A 25 -2.67 -1.54 30.28
N GLY A 26 -3.03 -2.61 29.61
CA GLY A 26 -2.68 -2.81 28.21
C GLY A 26 -3.38 -4.01 27.62
N ASP A 27 -3.20 -4.18 26.32
CA ASP A 27 -3.67 -5.33 25.57
C ASP A 27 -2.53 -5.75 24.61
N ASP A 28 -1.93 -6.91 24.87
CA ASP A 28 -0.84 -7.48 24.07
C ASP A 28 -1.29 -7.80 22.63
N ASP A 29 -2.56 -8.23 22.44
CA ASP A 29 -3.13 -8.50 21.13
C ASP A 29 -3.38 -7.23 20.30
N GLN A 30 -3.33 -6.05 20.91
CA GLN A 30 -3.43 -4.76 20.23
C GLN A 30 -2.09 -4.01 20.14
N SER A 31 -0.97 -4.66 20.40
CA SER A 31 0.36 -4.07 20.29
C SER A 31 0.81 -4.07 18.81
N ILE A 32 0.60 -2.95 18.11
CA ILE A 32 0.84 -2.79 16.65
C ILE A 32 1.82 -1.65 16.33
N TYR A 33 2.59 -1.15 17.29
CA TYR A 33 3.53 -0.05 17.12
C TYR A 33 4.98 -0.44 17.38
N ARG A 34 5.37 -1.68 17.07
CA ARG A 34 6.75 -2.16 17.22
C ARG A 34 7.75 -1.30 16.47
N PHE A 35 7.38 -0.84 15.27
CA PHE A 35 8.17 0.08 14.47
C PHE A 35 8.42 1.46 15.15
N ARG A 36 7.62 1.80 16.17
CA ARG A 36 7.80 2.96 17.05
C ARG A 36 8.42 2.60 18.41
N GLY A 37 8.93 1.36 18.57
CA GLY A 37 9.57 0.90 19.80
C GLY A 37 8.63 0.26 20.84
N ALA A 38 7.36 0.02 20.51
CA ALA A 38 6.47 -0.74 21.40
C ALA A 38 6.96 -2.20 21.50
N LYS A 39 7.00 -2.71 22.74
CA LYS A 39 7.46 -4.07 23.04
C LYS A 39 6.40 -4.78 23.87
N PRO A 40 5.55 -5.63 23.30
CA PRO A 40 4.56 -6.41 24.05
C PRO A 40 5.21 -7.29 25.11
N GLU A 41 6.48 -7.69 24.91
CA GLU A 41 7.26 -8.50 25.86
C GLU A 41 7.41 -7.85 27.24
N ILE A 42 7.39 -6.51 27.33
CA ILE A 42 7.44 -5.77 28.61
C ILE A 42 6.20 -6.10 29.45
N MET A 43 5.03 -6.09 28.81
CA MET A 43 3.78 -6.41 29.49
C MET A 43 3.69 -7.91 29.81
N LEU A 44 4.11 -8.76 28.87
CA LEU A 44 4.14 -10.22 29.05
C LEU A 44 5.13 -10.65 30.13
N GLY A 45 6.24 -9.92 30.31
CA GLY A 45 7.25 -10.17 31.34
C GLY A 45 6.93 -9.55 32.70
N PHE A 46 5.86 -8.77 32.84
CA PHE A 46 5.60 -7.96 34.03
C PHE A 46 5.49 -8.77 35.32
N GLU A 47 4.80 -9.94 35.29
CA GLU A 47 4.67 -10.80 36.46
C GLU A 47 6.03 -11.45 36.87
N LYS A 48 6.97 -11.59 35.92
CA LYS A 48 8.32 -12.05 36.21
C LYS A 48 9.15 -10.99 36.93
N ASP A 49 8.99 -9.72 36.54
CA ASP A 49 9.69 -8.59 37.14
C ASP A 49 9.04 -8.17 38.47
N TYR A 50 7.73 -8.40 38.60
CA TYR A 50 6.94 -8.10 39.80
C TYR A 50 6.13 -9.33 40.25
N PRO A 51 6.72 -10.32 40.93
CA PRO A 51 6.09 -11.60 41.29
C PRO A 51 4.86 -11.50 42.19
N GLN A 52 4.66 -10.37 42.84
CA GLN A 52 3.49 -10.12 43.68
C GLN A 52 2.38 -9.35 42.96
N ALA A 53 2.56 -9.03 41.71
CA ALA A 53 1.55 -8.36 40.91
C ALA A 53 0.27 -9.22 40.77
N ARG A 54 -0.86 -8.56 40.82
CA ARG A 54 -2.15 -9.21 40.56
C ARG A 54 -2.63 -8.82 39.18
N ARG A 55 -2.94 -9.83 38.34
CA ARG A 55 -3.49 -9.62 37.03
C ARG A 55 -5.02 -9.79 37.08
N THR A 56 -5.71 -8.81 36.47
CA THR A 56 -7.17 -8.89 36.24
C THR A 56 -7.41 -8.83 34.75
N LEU A 57 -8.13 -9.83 34.22
CA LEU A 57 -8.52 -9.87 32.82
C LEU A 57 -9.87 -9.16 32.63
N LEU A 58 -9.92 -8.19 31.71
CA LEU A 58 -11.15 -7.59 31.20
C LEU A 58 -11.62 -8.40 30.00
N GLY A 59 -12.30 -9.53 30.25
CA GLY A 59 -12.63 -10.53 29.23
C GLY A 59 -13.94 -10.28 28.47
N ILE A 60 -14.61 -9.14 28.67
CA ILE A 60 -15.91 -8.87 28.03
C ILE A 60 -15.75 -7.74 27.00
N ASN A 61 -16.09 -8.04 25.74
CA ASN A 61 -16.16 -7.08 24.66
C ASN A 61 -17.60 -6.55 24.53
N TYR A 62 -17.79 -5.26 24.78
CA TYR A 62 -19.09 -4.57 24.69
C TYR A 62 -19.34 -3.91 23.32
N ARG A 63 -18.32 -3.87 22.45
CA ARG A 63 -18.37 -3.17 21.16
C ARG A 63 -19.02 -4.00 20.07
N SER A 64 -18.46 -5.16 19.81
CA SER A 64 -18.73 -5.98 18.63
C SER A 64 -19.74 -7.10 18.92
N THR A 65 -20.46 -7.53 17.91
CA THR A 65 -21.30 -8.74 17.95
C THR A 65 -20.43 -9.99 18.12
N SER A 66 -21.01 -11.11 18.61
CA SER A 66 -20.22 -12.30 18.94
C SER A 66 -19.56 -12.94 17.71
N ASN A 67 -20.21 -12.92 16.54
CA ASN A 67 -19.59 -13.43 15.32
C ASN A 67 -18.26 -12.75 14.99
N ILE A 68 -18.18 -11.42 15.16
CA ILE A 68 -16.95 -10.65 14.94
C ILE A 68 -15.90 -10.98 16.00
N VAL A 69 -16.31 -11.05 17.28
CA VAL A 69 -15.39 -11.37 18.39
C VAL A 69 -14.83 -12.78 18.25
N ASP A 70 -15.66 -13.74 17.88
CA ASP A 70 -15.29 -15.15 17.73
C ASP A 70 -14.30 -15.34 16.58
N ASP A 71 -14.58 -14.74 15.41
CA ASP A 71 -13.68 -14.87 14.25
C ASP A 71 -12.35 -14.12 14.47
N ALA A 72 -12.37 -12.91 15.06
CA ALA A 72 -11.15 -12.22 15.47
C ALA A 72 -10.38 -13.03 16.53
N GLY A 73 -11.09 -13.69 17.46
CA GLY A 73 -10.51 -14.59 18.46
C GLY A 73 -9.82 -15.82 17.84
N LYS A 74 -10.43 -16.42 16.81
CA LYS A 74 -9.80 -17.53 16.04
C LYS A 74 -8.50 -17.07 15.40
N LEU A 75 -8.51 -15.92 14.73
CA LEU A 75 -7.31 -15.33 14.11
C LEU A 75 -6.18 -15.15 15.12
N ILE A 76 -6.43 -14.41 16.20
CA ILE A 76 -5.36 -13.98 17.11
C ILE A 76 -4.75 -15.13 17.91
N ARG A 77 -5.45 -16.26 18.05
CA ARG A 77 -4.93 -17.48 18.71
C ARG A 77 -3.74 -18.11 17.98
N HIS A 78 -3.51 -17.80 16.71
CA HIS A 78 -2.33 -18.24 15.98
C HIS A 78 -1.02 -17.53 16.43
N ASN A 79 -1.11 -16.42 17.16
CA ASN A 79 0.06 -15.81 17.79
C ASN A 79 0.49 -16.59 19.02
N LYS A 80 1.81 -16.84 19.12
CA LYS A 80 2.43 -17.56 20.25
C LYS A 80 2.83 -16.63 21.37
N THR A 81 3.24 -15.40 21.02
CA THR A 81 3.71 -14.39 21.98
C THR A 81 2.55 -13.53 22.45
N ARG A 82 1.70 -14.11 23.33
CA ARG A 82 0.51 -13.46 23.90
C ARG A 82 0.10 -14.08 25.25
N PHE A 83 -0.71 -13.36 26.01
CA PHE A 83 -1.42 -13.97 27.13
C PHE A 83 -2.49 -14.93 26.64
N ASP A 84 -2.60 -16.09 27.26
CA ASP A 84 -3.79 -16.93 27.07
C ASP A 84 -4.98 -16.27 27.75
N LYS A 85 -5.96 -15.86 26.92
CA LYS A 85 -7.16 -15.15 27.35
C LYS A 85 -8.33 -15.46 26.42
N GLU A 86 -9.49 -15.58 27.02
CA GLU A 86 -10.75 -15.73 26.29
C GLU A 86 -11.52 -14.40 26.39
N ILE A 87 -11.86 -13.84 25.23
CA ILE A 87 -12.67 -12.63 25.14
C ILE A 87 -14.07 -13.05 24.66
N ARG A 88 -15.08 -12.63 25.41
CA ARG A 88 -16.49 -12.93 25.09
C ARG A 88 -17.24 -11.66 24.76
N ALA A 89 -18.12 -11.73 23.77
CA ALA A 89 -18.99 -10.60 23.44
C ALA A 89 -20.12 -10.46 24.47
N ALA A 90 -20.40 -9.24 24.87
CA ALA A 90 -21.63 -8.92 25.63
C ALA A 90 -22.85 -8.84 24.70
N ARG A 91 -22.65 -8.66 23.40
CA ARG A 91 -23.69 -8.52 22.38
C ARG A 91 -24.00 -9.88 21.75
N GLY A 92 -25.22 -10.01 21.20
CA GLY A 92 -25.66 -11.22 20.47
C GLY A 92 -24.84 -11.50 19.19
N ALA A 93 -25.23 -12.57 18.49
CA ALA A 93 -24.48 -13.06 17.31
C ALA A 93 -24.26 -12.01 16.22
N GLY A 94 -25.26 -11.20 15.92
CA GLY A 94 -25.19 -10.23 14.82
C GLY A 94 -25.15 -10.90 13.45
N LYS A 95 -24.68 -10.16 12.44
CA LYS A 95 -24.44 -10.71 11.10
C LYS A 95 -23.15 -11.53 11.09
N PRO A 96 -23.07 -12.61 10.29
CA PRO A 96 -21.79 -13.29 10.03
C PRO A 96 -20.77 -12.31 9.42
N VAL A 97 -19.49 -12.58 9.65
CA VAL A 97 -18.41 -11.89 8.94
C VAL A 97 -18.47 -12.27 7.46
N VAL A 98 -18.56 -11.27 6.59
CA VAL A 98 -18.61 -11.48 5.14
C VAL A 98 -17.19 -11.54 4.59
N THR A 99 -16.82 -12.66 3.98
CA THR A 99 -15.53 -12.83 3.30
C THR A 99 -15.77 -13.09 1.82
N SER A 100 -15.25 -12.24 0.94
CA SER A 100 -15.51 -12.34 -0.50
C SER A 100 -14.25 -12.10 -1.33
N GLY A 101 -14.09 -12.92 -2.38
CA GLY A 101 -13.02 -12.78 -3.37
C GLY A 101 -13.53 -12.20 -4.68
N PHE A 102 -12.84 -11.18 -5.19
CA PHE A 102 -13.17 -10.49 -6.44
C PHE A 102 -12.16 -10.81 -7.54
N ALA A 103 -12.56 -10.63 -8.79
CA ALA A 103 -11.67 -10.88 -9.93
C ALA A 103 -10.44 -9.97 -9.85
N ASP A 104 -10.65 -8.69 -9.55
CA ASP A 104 -9.65 -7.64 -9.52
C ASP A 104 -10.06 -6.50 -8.57
N ALA A 105 -9.19 -5.50 -8.40
CA ALA A 105 -9.43 -4.33 -7.56
C ALA A 105 -10.60 -3.46 -8.07
N GLN A 106 -10.88 -3.47 -9.38
CA GLN A 106 -12.03 -2.77 -9.97
C GLN A 106 -13.35 -3.40 -9.51
N ALA A 107 -13.42 -4.72 -9.46
CA ALA A 107 -14.61 -5.45 -9.01
C ALA A 107 -14.81 -5.30 -7.50
N GLU A 108 -13.72 -5.33 -6.71
CA GLU A 108 -13.74 -5.11 -5.27
C GLU A 108 -14.29 -3.72 -4.93
N THR A 109 -13.70 -2.68 -5.50
CA THR A 109 -14.09 -1.28 -5.21
C THR A 109 -15.50 -0.97 -5.68
N ARG A 110 -15.96 -1.53 -6.82
CA ARG A 110 -17.37 -1.41 -7.25
C ARG A 110 -18.33 -2.04 -6.23
N MET A 111 -17.97 -3.19 -5.65
CA MET A 111 -18.80 -3.82 -4.64
C MET A 111 -18.87 -2.98 -3.36
N ILE A 112 -17.73 -2.48 -2.87
CA ILE A 112 -17.67 -1.61 -1.69
C ILE A 112 -18.57 -0.39 -1.89
N VAL A 113 -18.46 0.30 -3.03
CA VAL A 113 -19.30 1.48 -3.34
C VAL A 113 -20.78 1.14 -3.37
N LYS A 114 -21.15 0.03 -4.03
CA LYS A 114 -22.54 -0.44 -4.07
C LYS A 114 -23.08 -0.70 -2.66
N GLU A 115 -22.35 -1.43 -1.83
CA GLU A 115 -22.80 -1.76 -0.49
C GLU A 115 -22.84 -0.54 0.44
N ILE A 116 -21.94 0.43 0.28
CA ILE A 116 -22.07 1.73 0.96
C ILE A 116 -23.40 2.37 0.64
N GLN A 117 -23.79 2.40 -0.65
CA GLN A 117 -25.09 2.94 -1.06
C GLN A 117 -26.25 2.13 -0.47
N ASP A 118 -26.15 0.80 -0.45
CA ASP A 118 -27.17 -0.08 0.15
C ASP A 118 -27.34 0.20 1.66
N TYR A 119 -26.23 0.37 2.42
CA TYR A 119 -26.28 0.75 3.84
C TYR A 119 -26.92 2.11 4.06
N VAL A 120 -26.59 3.09 3.22
CA VAL A 120 -27.20 4.42 3.31
C VAL A 120 -28.72 4.37 3.01
N GLN A 121 -29.14 3.56 2.04
CA GLN A 121 -30.57 3.33 1.78
C GLN A 121 -31.27 2.64 2.96
N MET A 122 -30.56 1.83 3.75
CA MET A 122 -31.07 1.23 5.00
C MET A 122 -31.10 2.22 6.18
N GLY A 123 -30.65 3.47 5.98
CA GLY A 123 -30.68 4.54 6.98
C GLY A 123 -29.39 4.73 7.78
N TYR A 124 -28.28 4.06 7.42
CA TYR A 124 -26.99 4.33 8.03
C TYR A 124 -26.41 5.65 7.49
N PRO A 125 -25.92 6.55 8.34
CA PRO A 125 -25.15 7.69 7.87
C PRO A 125 -23.78 7.22 7.32
N TYR A 126 -23.20 7.97 6.40
CA TYR A 126 -21.86 7.66 5.86
C TYR A 126 -20.81 7.56 6.96
N SER A 127 -20.92 8.35 8.02
CA SER A 127 -20.01 8.35 9.18
C SER A 127 -19.97 7.03 9.96
N ASP A 128 -20.97 6.15 9.77
CA ASP A 128 -21.00 4.83 10.38
C ASP A 128 -20.19 3.78 9.62
N ILE A 129 -19.63 4.16 8.47
CA ILE A 129 -18.94 3.27 7.55
C ILE A 129 -17.46 3.61 7.49
N ALA A 130 -16.60 2.61 7.66
CA ALA A 130 -15.17 2.75 7.49
C ALA A 130 -14.62 1.71 6.52
N VAL A 131 -13.64 2.11 5.70
CA VAL A 131 -12.85 1.21 4.86
C VAL A 131 -11.41 1.25 5.33
N LEU A 132 -10.90 0.09 5.70
CA LEU A 132 -9.56 -0.10 6.25
C LEU A 132 -8.68 -0.80 5.23
N TYR A 133 -7.47 -0.31 5.10
CA TYR A 133 -6.44 -0.85 4.19
C TYR A 133 -5.09 -0.91 4.89
N ARG A 134 -4.14 -1.67 4.30
CA ARG A 134 -2.84 -1.90 4.92
C ARG A 134 -1.87 -0.74 4.73
N THR A 135 -1.78 -0.18 3.54
CA THR A 135 -0.91 0.96 3.21
C THR A 135 -1.68 2.07 2.50
N ASN A 136 -1.07 3.25 2.45
CA ASN A 136 -1.67 4.43 1.82
C ASN A 136 -1.71 4.36 0.27
N LEU A 137 -1.27 3.26 -0.31
CA LEU A 137 -1.27 3.06 -1.76
C LEU A 137 -2.55 2.39 -2.27
N GLU A 138 -3.23 1.59 -1.41
CA GLU A 138 -4.40 0.81 -1.82
C GLU A 138 -5.67 1.63 -2.09
N PRO A 139 -6.00 2.72 -1.33
CA PRO A 139 -7.33 3.32 -1.43
C PRO A 139 -7.55 4.18 -2.68
N ARG A 140 -6.55 4.40 -3.53
CA ARG A 140 -6.63 5.30 -4.69
C ARG A 140 -7.84 4.99 -5.58
N LEU A 141 -7.96 3.74 -6.02
CA LEU A 141 -9.05 3.33 -6.91
C LEU A 141 -10.43 3.45 -6.25
N LEU A 142 -10.50 3.15 -4.94
CA LEU A 142 -11.72 3.35 -4.17
C LEU A 142 -12.09 4.83 -4.07
N MET A 143 -11.12 5.70 -3.83
CA MET A 143 -11.35 7.15 -3.80
C MET A 143 -11.89 7.66 -5.12
N GLU A 144 -11.29 7.28 -6.25
CA GLU A 144 -11.76 7.63 -7.60
C GLU A 144 -13.22 7.20 -7.79
N ARG A 145 -13.57 5.99 -7.33
CA ARG A 145 -14.96 5.50 -7.40
C ARG A 145 -15.92 6.26 -6.49
N LEU A 146 -15.52 6.56 -5.25
CA LEU A 146 -16.36 7.35 -4.33
C LEU A 146 -16.64 8.74 -4.92
N MET A 147 -15.66 9.36 -5.57
CA MET A 147 -15.81 10.63 -6.28
C MET A 147 -16.78 10.51 -7.47
N GLU A 148 -16.60 9.50 -8.32
CA GLU A 148 -17.46 9.22 -9.47
C GLU A 148 -18.94 9.10 -9.08
N TYR A 149 -19.19 8.49 -7.92
CA TYR A 149 -20.54 8.30 -7.40
C TYR A 149 -21.00 9.40 -6.42
N ASN A 150 -20.24 10.49 -6.28
CA ASN A 150 -20.52 11.60 -5.36
C ASN A 150 -20.74 11.14 -3.90
N ILE A 151 -20.03 10.10 -3.45
CA ILE A 151 -20.10 9.63 -2.06
C ILE A 151 -19.07 10.42 -1.24
N PRO A 152 -19.50 11.15 -0.19
CA PRO A 152 -18.58 11.89 0.66
C PRO A 152 -17.68 10.96 1.46
N PHE A 153 -16.39 11.20 1.46
CA PHE A 153 -15.42 10.45 2.24
C PHE A 153 -14.36 11.37 2.86
N GLN A 154 -13.75 10.91 3.93
CA GLN A 154 -12.66 11.59 4.60
C GLN A 154 -11.49 10.64 4.83
N MET A 155 -10.29 11.07 4.43
CA MET A 155 -9.05 10.38 4.74
C MET A 155 -8.60 10.74 6.16
N ARG A 156 -8.21 9.72 6.92
CA ARG A 156 -7.60 9.92 8.25
C ARG A 156 -6.08 10.05 8.18
N ASP A 157 -5.48 9.47 7.16
CA ASP A 157 -4.04 9.52 6.90
C ASP A 157 -3.78 10.47 5.74
N ALA A 158 -2.72 11.27 5.82
CA ALA A 158 -2.26 12.05 4.70
C ALA A 158 -1.69 11.12 3.62
N LEU A 159 -2.30 11.11 2.44
CA LEU A 159 -1.80 10.32 1.32
C LEU A 159 -0.72 11.09 0.55
N PRO A 160 0.42 10.46 0.27
CA PRO A 160 1.34 11.02 -0.70
C PRO A 160 0.68 11.03 -2.10
N ASN A 161 0.80 12.13 -2.80
CA ASN A 161 0.38 12.16 -4.21
C ASN A 161 1.37 11.35 -5.05
N ILE A 162 0.94 10.16 -5.51
CA ILE A 162 1.79 9.28 -6.33
C ILE A 162 2.21 9.94 -7.64
N TYR A 163 1.43 10.91 -8.13
CA TYR A 163 1.73 11.63 -9.35
C TYR A 163 2.84 12.68 -9.17
N GLU A 164 3.12 13.10 -7.94
CA GLU A 164 4.27 13.95 -7.61
C GLU A 164 5.56 13.14 -7.34
N HIS A 165 5.45 11.81 -7.23
CA HIS A 165 6.60 10.96 -6.98
C HIS A 165 7.60 11.00 -8.15
N TRP A 166 8.90 10.91 -7.85
CA TRP A 166 9.96 11.07 -8.86
C TRP A 166 9.87 10.05 -10.00
N ILE A 167 9.41 8.80 -9.76
CA ILE A 167 9.18 7.79 -10.80
C ILE A 167 8.12 8.27 -11.78
N THR A 168 6.98 8.73 -11.27
CA THR A 168 5.90 9.28 -12.13
C THR A 168 6.41 10.45 -12.95
N GLN A 169 7.13 11.35 -12.31
CA GLN A 169 7.67 12.52 -13.00
C GLN A 169 8.71 12.16 -14.08
N ASP A 170 9.45 11.07 -13.92
CA ASP A 170 10.34 10.56 -14.98
C ASP A 170 9.53 10.00 -16.16
N LEU A 171 8.53 9.17 -15.89
CA LEU A 171 7.63 8.61 -16.93
C LEU A 171 6.92 9.74 -17.69
N LEU A 172 6.37 10.72 -16.98
CA LEU A 172 5.73 11.89 -17.60
C LEU A 172 6.71 12.75 -18.39
N THR A 173 7.97 12.81 -18.00
CA THR A 173 8.99 13.54 -18.75
C THR A 173 9.27 12.88 -20.09
N TYR A 174 9.37 11.55 -20.17
CA TYR A 174 9.43 10.82 -21.43
C TYR A 174 8.24 11.14 -22.32
N ILE A 175 7.04 11.09 -21.78
CA ILE A 175 5.79 11.34 -22.51
C ILE A 175 5.74 12.79 -22.99
N ARG A 176 6.07 13.77 -22.15
CA ARG A 176 6.11 15.20 -22.53
C ARG A 176 7.13 15.46 -23.62
N MET A 177 8.33 14.90 -23.51
CA MET A 177 9.35 15.05 -24.55
C MET A 177 8.91 14.47 -25.89
N ALA A 178 8.22 13.32 -25.86
CA ALA A 178 7.68 12.70 -27.08
C ALA A 178 6.57 13.54 -27.74
N ALA A 179 5.77 14.25 -26.94
CA ALA A 179 4.67 15.09 -27.41
C ALA A 179 5.11 16.52 -27.80
N ASP A 180 6.31 16.98 -27.32
CA ASP A 180 6.79 18.34 -27.57
C ASP A 180 7.08 18.55 -29.09
N PRO A 181 6.63 19.65 -29.69
CA PRO A 181 6.95 19.97 -31.10
C PRO A 181 8.45 20.02 -31.40
N LEU A 182 9.29 20.30 -30.41
CA LEU A 182 10.75 20.27 -30.55
C LEU A 182 11.28 18.89 -30.97
N ALA A 183 10.60 17.81 -30.62
CA ALA A 183 11.00 16.44 -31.01
C ALA A 183 11.00 16.24 -32.55
N GLU A 184 10.11 16.92 -33.25
CA GLU A 184 10.05 16.86 -34.73
C GLU A 184 11.25 17.59 -35.39
N GLN A 185 11.88 18.49 -34.62
CA GLN A 185 13.05 19.26 -35.06
C GLN A 185 14.36 18.65 -34.53
N HIS A 186 14.35 17.40 -34.05
CA HIS A 186 15.49 16.76 -33.39
C HIS A 186 16.03 17.57 -32.19
N GLN A 187 15.14 18.19 -31.42
CA GLN A 187 15.44 19.04 -30.28
C GLN A 187 14.65 18.63 -29.04
N ALA A 188 15.12 19.07 -27.87
CA ALA A 188 14.42 18.89 -26.61
C ALA A 188 14.73 20.03 -25.61
N LYS A 189 13.85 20.28 -24.66
CA LYS A 189 14.17 21.14 -23.53
C LYS A 189 15.26 20.50 -22.68
N ARG A 190 16.31 21.25 -22.39
CA ARG A 190 17.45 20.77 -21.60
C ARG A 190 17.02 20.22 -20.22
N ALA A 191 16.06 20.86 -19.57
CA ALA A 191 15.57 20.43 -18.27
C ALA A 191 14.97 19.01 -18.31
N ASP A 192 14.15 18.72 -19.33
CA ASP A 192 13.54 17.40 -19.52
C ASP A 192 14.62 16.36 -19.92
N ALA A 193 15.51 16.73 -20.83
CA ALA A 193 16.63 15.85 -21.21
C ALA A 193 17.50 15.48 -20.01
N LEU A 194 17.92 16.45 -19.19
CA LEU A 194 18.71 16.21 -17.98
C LEU A 194 18.05 15.26 -16.99
N ARG A 195 16.71 15.23 -16.97
CA ARG A 195 15.97 14.36 -16.08
C ARG A 195 16.07 12.90 -16.48
N ILE A 196 15.91 12.58 -17.77
CA ILE A 196 15.75 11.20 -18.22
C ILE A 196 16.94 10.62 -18.99
N ILE A 197 17.91 11.45 -19.42
CA ILE A 197 18.95 11.04 -20.34
C ILE A 197 19.76 9.82 -19.88
N ASN A 198 19.93 9.67 -18.57
CA ASN A 198 20.60 8.54 -17.94
C ASN A 198 19.67 7.70 -17.05
N ARG A 199 18.39 7.63 -17.37
CA ARG A 199 17.39 6.83 -16.68
C ARG A 199 16.55 6.02 -17.70
N PRO A 200 17.04 4.89 -18.23
CA PRO A 200 18.21 4.08 -17.86
C PRO A 200 19.57 4.70 -18.24
N LYS A 201 20.63 4.06 -17.76
CA LYS A 201 22.02 4.52 -17.95
C LYS A 201 22.43 4.55 -19.41
N ARG A 202 22.65 5.74 -19.97
CA ARG A 202 23.19 5.96 -21.32
C ARG A 202 24.59 6.54 -21.32
N TYR A 203 25.11 6.93 -20.13
CA TYR A 203 26.46 7.54 -19.95
C TYR A 203 26.63 8.85 -20.69
N ILE A 204 25.58 9.59 -20.95
CA ILE A 204 25.62 10.90 -21.60
C ILE A 204 26.02 11.96 -20.57
N SER A 205 27.12 12.71 -20.85
CA SER A 205 27.55 13.80 -19.98
C SER A 205 26.57 14.97 -20.02
N ARG A 206 26.39 15.64 -18.89
CA ARG A 206 25.61 16.87 -18.81
C ARG A 206 26.23 18.02 -19.63
N GLU A 207 27.54 17.97 -19.85
CA GLU A 207 28.28 18.96 -20.65
C GLU A 207 27.96 18.85 -22.14
N ALA A 208 27.51 17.67 -22.62
CA ALA A 208 27.05 17.50 -23.99
C ALA A 208 25.69 18.13 -24.24
N LEU A 209 24.95 18.51 -23.17
CA LEU A 209 23.63 19.12 -23.23
C LEU A 209 23.76 20.61 -22.98
N ASP A 210 24.08 21.40 -24.00
CA ASP A 210 24.27 22.82 -23.90
C ASP A 210 23.00 23.63 -24.33
N GLY A 211 22.84 24.84 -23.74
CA GLY A 211 21.72 25.71 -24.03
C GLY A 211 20.42 25.34 -23.28
N ALA A 212 19.38 26.16 -23.42
CA ALA A 212 18.05 25.92 -22.85
C ALA A 212 17.27 24.85 -23.64
N VAL A 213 17.50 24.80 -24.96
CA VAL A 213 17.02 23.81 -25.90
C VAL A 213 18.23 23.10 -26.49
N ILE A 214 18.30 21.79 -26.39
CA ILE A 214 19.35 20.97 -26.94
C ILE A 214 19.00 20.47 -28.36
N SER A 215 20.00 20.32 -29.19
CA SER A 215 19.91 19.62 -30.49
C SER A 215 20.54 18.23 -30.36
N TRP A 216 19.79 17.18 -30.66
CA TRP A 216 20.31 15.80 -30.65
C TRP A 216 21.49 15.63 -31.62
N ASP A 217 21.48 16.34 -32.76
CA ASP A 217 22.60 16.31 -33.69
C ASP A 217 23.87 16.92 -33.10
N SER A 218 23.75 17.98 -32.29
CA SER A 218 24.89 18.53 -31.53
C SER A 218 25.42 17.55 -30.51
N VAL A 219 24.50 16.86 -29.77
CA VAL A 219 24.89 15.83 -28.80
C VAL A 219 25.56 14.64 -29.48
N LYS A 220 25.04 14.15 -30.62
CA LYS A 220 25.71 13.10 -31.44
C LYS A 220 27.10 13.55 -31.90
N SER A 221 27.23 14.80 -32.36
CA SER A 221 28.52 15.37 -32.79
C SER A 221 29.55 15.44 -31.65
N TRP A 222 29.10 15.68 -30.41
CA TRP A 222 29.99 15.62 -29.23
C TRP A 222 30.62 14.22 -29.07
N TYR A 223 29.87 13.18 -29.40
CA TYR A 223 30.30 11.78 -29.26
C TYR A 223 30.74 11.13 -30.57
N ARG A 224 31.02 11.91 -31.62
CA ARG A 224 31.35 11.41 -32.97
C ARG A 224 32.48 10.35 -33.02
N ALA A 225 33.35 10.31 -32.03
CA ALA A 225 34.43 9.32 -31.92
C ALA A 225 33.99 8.04 -31.14
N LYS A 226 32.73 7.91 -30.76
CA LYS A 226 32.21 6.81 -29.94
C LYS A 226 30.87 6.35 -30.50
N ASP A 227 30.91 5.52 -31.54
CA ASP A 227 29.72 5.06 -32.28
C ASP A 227 28.60 4.52 -31.35
N TRP A 228 28.99 3.74 -30.34
CA TRP A 228 28.03 3.21 -29.37
C TRP A 228 27.30 4.28 -28.54
N MET A 229 27.85 5.48 -28.39
CA MET A 229 27.19 6.61 -27.75
C MET A 229 26.20 7.29 -28.69
N VAL A 230 26.56 7.39 -29.97
CA VAL A 230 25.68 7.93 -31.01
C VAL A 230 24.47 7.02 -31.15
N GLU A 231 24.66 5.71 -31.23
CA GLU A 231 23.59 4.71 -31.29
C GLU A 231 22.60 4.85 -30.13
N ARG A 232 23.06 5.02 -28.91
CA ARG A 232 22.19 5.22 -27.72
C ARG A 232 21.35 6.50 -27.78
N ILE A 233 21.85 7.54 -28.44
CA ILE A 233 21.12 8.78 -28.64
C ILE A 233 20.07 8.57 -29.73
N GLU A 234 20.40 7.86 -30.79
CA GLU A 234 19.48 7.50 -31.88
C GLU A 234 18.35 6.59 -31.37
N ASP A 235 18.67 5.61 -30.52
CA ASP A 235 17.68 4.76 -29.85
C ASP A 235 16.69 5.61 -29.02
N LEU A 236 17.18 6.60 -28.27
CA LEU A 236 16.30 7.48 -27.49
C LEU A 236 15.38 8.31 -28.41
N GLU A 237 15.92 8.88 -29.50
CA GLU A 237 15.09 9.62 -30.47
C GLU A 237 14.03 8.71 -31.11
N TYR A 238 14.40 7.47 -31.41
CA TYR A 238 13.47 6.47 -31.95
C TYR A 238 12.36 6.13 -30.93
N ASP A 239 12.73 5.90 -29.70
CA ASP A 239 11.80 5.62 -28.60
C ASP A 239 10.80 6.75 -28.39
N LEU A 240 11.25 8.01 -28.44
CA LEU A 240 10.37 9.18 -28.35
C LEU A 240 9.36 9.24 -29.52
N LYS A 241 9.79 8.88 -30.76
CA LYS A 241 8.88 8.81 -31.92
C LYS A 241 7.80 7.73 -31.76
N ILE A 242 8.15 6.60 -31.12
CA ILE A 242 7.18 5.54 -30.80
C ILE A 242 6.20 6.01 -29.73
N LEU A 243 6.71 6.55 -28.63
CA LEU A 243 5.91 7.01 -27.50
C LEU A 243 4.82 7.99 -27.89
N LYS A 244 5.10 8.90 -28.84
CA LYS A 244 4.13 9.88 -29.33
C LYS A 244 2.84 9.24 -29.87
N LYS A 245 2.87 7.99 -30.31
CA LYS A 245 1.76 7.28 -30.95
C LYS A 245 1.00 6.35 -30.00
N LEU A 246 1.50 6.16 -28.79
CA LEU A 246 0.97 5.19 -27.85
C LEU A 246 -0.13 5.79 -26.95
N ALA A 247 -1.14 4.96 -26.65
CA ALA A 247 -2.10 5.26 -25.59
C ALA A 247 -1.42 5.23 -24.22
N PRO A 248 -1.98 5.88 -23.17
CA PRO A 248 -1.30 6.06 -21.88
C PRO A 248 -0.72 4.79 -21.28
N VAL A 249 -1.50 3.72 -21.15
CA VAL A 249 -1.02 2.46 -20.56
C VAL A 249 0.08 1.81 -21.41
N ALA A 250 -0.03 1.89 -22.74
CA ALA A 250 0.98 1.35 -23.64
C ALA A 250 2.28 2.17 -23.58
N ALA A 251 2.19 3.50 -23.43
CA ALA A 251 3.33 4.38 -23.30
C ALA A 251 4.09 4.09 -21.99
N VAL A 252 3.39 3.96 -20.85
CA VAL A 252 4.02 3.60 -19.57
C VAL A 252 4.68 2.22 -19.67
N ASN A 253 3.99 1.22 -20.24
CA ASN A 253 4.57 -0.10 -20.42
C ASN A 253 5.81 -0.09 -21.32
N TYR A 254 5.80 0.70 -22.40
CA TYR A 254 6.93 0.85 -23.33
C TYR A 254 8.15 1.44 -22.61
N ILE A 255 7.95 2.52 -21.83
CA ILE A 255 9.03 3.13 -21.05
C ILE A 255 9.62 2.13 -20.05
N ARG A 256 8.77 1.38 -19.36
CA ARG A 256 9.19 0.41 -18.36
C ARG A 256 9.98 -0.75 -18.95
N LYS A 257 9.49 -1.33 -20.06
CA LYS A 257 9.99 -2.61 -20.60
C LYS A 257 10.94 -2.45 -21.77
N ALA A 258 10.53 -1.65 -22.79
CA ALA A 258 11.31 -1.50 -24.01
C ALA A 258 12.48 -0.53 -23.83
N ILE A 259 12.25 0.63 -23.22
CA ILE A 259 13.30 1.60 -22.90
C ILE A 259 14.20 1.08 -21.77
N GLY A 260 13.70 0.19 -20.88
CA GLY A 260 14.50 -0.42 -19.82
C GLY A 260 14.43 0.38 -18.50
N TYR A 261 13.33 1.10 -18.24
CA TYR A 261 13.20 1.86 -17.00
C TYR A 261 13.09 0.96 -15.76
N ASP A 262 12.51 -0.24 -15.88
CA ASP A 262 12.46 -1.21 -14.77
C ASP A 262 13.86 -1.74 -14.41
N GLU A 263 14.79 -1.87 -15.39
CA GLU A 263 16.19 -2.19 -15.10
C GLU A 263 16.85 -1.06 -14.30
N TYR A 264 16.60 0.19 -14.70
CA TYR A 264 17.07 1.34 -13.96
C TYR A 264 16.53 1.37 -12.52
N LEU A 265 15.27 1.03 -12.28
CA LEU A 265 14.69 0.93 -10.93
C LEU A 265 15.38 -0.16 -10.10
N THR A 266 15.75 -1.28 -10.72
CA THR A 266 16.52 -2.34 -10.07
C THR A 266 17.90 -1.84 -9.62
N ASP A 267 18.65 -1.25 -10.55
CA ASP A 267 19.97 -0.67 -10.25
C ASP A 267 19.90 0.41 -9.15
N TYR A 268 18.85 1.25 -9.20
CA TYR A 268 18.63 2.29 -8.20
C TYR A 268 18.33 1.68 -6.82
N ALA A 269 17.50 0.64 -6.77
CA ALA A 269 17.16 -0.06 -5.52
C ALA A 269 18.39 -0.71 -4.89
N GLU A 270 19.23 -1.37 -5.69
CA GLU A 270 20.50 -1.93 -5.23
C GLU A 270 21.42 -0.86 -4.66
N TYR A 271 21.60 0.25 -5.39
CA TYR A 271 22.43 1.37 -4.94
C TYR A 271 21.93 1.96 -3.60
N ARG A 272 20.61 2.07 -3.44
CA ARG A 272 19.97 2.61 -2.23
C ARG A 272 19.78 1.57 -1.12
N ARG A 273 20.15 0.31 -1.35
CA ARG A 273 19.96 -0.83 -0.42
C ARG A 273 18.50 -1.01 -0.01
N MET A 274 17.59 -0.84 -0.94
CA MET A 274 16.16 -1.06 -0.77
C MET A 274 15.68 -2.20 -1.67
N LYS A 275 14.47 -2.70 -1.43
CA LYS A 275 13.89 -3.75 -2.26
C LYS A 275 13.31 -3.16 -3.54
N PRO A 276 13.64 -3.67 -4.73
CA PRO A 276 13.12 -3.15 -6.01
C PRO A 276 11.60 -3.28 -6.13
N GLU A 277 10.98 -4.23 -5.42
CA GLU A 277 9.53 -4.45 -5.40
C GLU A 277 8.75 -3.21 -4.97
N GLU A 278 9.30 -2.40 -4.06
CA GLU A 278 8.66 -1.15 -3.60
C GLU A 278 8.54 -0.12 -4.72
N LEU A 279 9.54 -0.03 -5.58
CA LEU A 279 9.55 0.87 -6.73
C LEU A 279 8.67 0.33 -7.85
N PHE A 280 8.66 -0.99 -8.05
CA PHE A 280 7.80 -1.63 -9.03
C PHE A 280 6.33 -1.51 -8.67
N GLU A 281 5.97 -1.65 -7.40
CA GLU A 281 4.59 -1.48 -6.95
C GLU A 281 4.05 -0.08 -7.32
N LEU A 282 4.85 0.97 -7.10
CA LEU A 282 4.47 2.31 -7.51
C LEU A 282 4.34 2.43 -9.04
N ALA A 283 5.30 1.88 -9.79
CA ALA A 283 5.26 1.90 -11.25
C ALA A 283 4.06 1.10 -11.79
N ASP A 284 3.69 -0.02 -11.15
CA ASP A 284 2.50 -0.82 -11.46
C ASP A 284 1.22 0.00 -11.22
N GLN A 285 1.13 0.76 -10.13
CA GLN A 285 0.00 1.65 -9.85
C GLN A 285 -0.15 2.78 -10.86
N ILE A 286 0.96 3.38 -11.27
CA ILE A 286 0.95 4.42 -12.31
C ILE A 286 0.45 3.83 -13.63
N GLN A 287 0.91 2.64 -13.99
CA GLN A 287 0.47 1.95 -15.20
C GLN A 287 -1.01 1.57 -15.14
N GLU A 288 -1.49 1.11 -13.99
CA GLU A 288 -2.92 0.82 -13.78
C GLU A 288 -3.76 2.10 -13.90
N SER A 289 -3.31 3.22 -13.31
CA SER A 289 -4.03 4.48 -13.43
C SER A 289 -4.20 4.92 -14.88
N ALA A 290 -3.23 4.61 -15.74
CA ALA A 290 -3.27 4.91 -17.16
C ALA A 290 -4.25 4.01 -17.95
N SER A 291 -4.60 2.83 -17.43
CA SER A 291 -5.40 1.82 -18.16
C SER A 291 -6.85 2.26 -18.42
N GLY A 292 -7.39 3.15 -17.58
CA GLY A 292 -8.74 3.68 -17.69
C GLY A 292 -8.92 4.73 -18.81
N TYR A 293 -7.83 5.22 -19.42
CA TYR A 293 -7.85 6.37 -20.33
C TYR A 293 -7.42 6.02 -21.74
N LYS A 294 -8.20 6.50 -22.73
CA LYS A 294 -7.90 6.30 -24.15
C LYS A 294 -6.90 7.33 -24.69
N THR A 295 -6.88 8.53 -24.12
CA THR A 295 -6.01 9.63 -24.57
C THR A 295 -5.12 10.12 -23.45
N MET A 296 -3.96 10.67 -23.84
CA MET A 296 -2.96 11.19 -22.89
C MET A 296 -3.51 12.41 -22.14
N GLU A 297 -4.24 13.28 -22.84
CA GLU A 297 -4.84 14.50 -22.28
C GLU A 297 -5.83 14.16 -21.14
N ALA A 298 -6.69 13.16 -21.37
CA ALA A 298 -7.66 12.73 -20.36
C ALA A 298 -6.98 12.15 -19.11
N TRP A 299 -5.89 11.40 -19.30
CA TRP A 299 -5.13 10.85 -18.18
C TRP A 299 -4.39 11.95 -17.39
N LEU A 300 -3.77 12.91 -18.09
CA LEU A 300 -3.08 14.03 -17.45
C LEU A 300 -4.06 14.92 -16.67
N LEU A 301 -5.24 15.21 -17.23
CA LEU A 301 -6.29 15.96 -16.55
C LEU A 301 -6.73 15.25 -15.26
N HIS A 302 -6.95 13.94 -15.32
CA HIS A 302 -7.26 13.15 -14.13
C HIS A 302 -6.20 13.26 -13.03
N MET A 303 -4.90 13.27 -13.39
CA MET A 303 -3.83 13.44 -12.40
C MET A 303 -3.89 14.80 -11.69
N GLU A 304 -4.23 15.86 -12.42
CA GLU A 304 -4.39 17.20 -11.86
C GLU A 304 -5.58 17.24 -10.90
N GLU A 305 -6.74 16.76 -11.34
CA GLU A 305 -7.97 16.67 -10.53
C GLU A 305 -7.75 15.86 -9.25
N TYR A 306 -7.10 14.71 -9.35
CA TYR A 306 -6.75 13.88 -8.20
C TYR A 306 -5.83 14.62 -7.21
N GLY A 307 -4.83 15.33 -7.73
CA GLY A 307 -3.92 16.12 -6.89
C GLY A 307 -4.62 17.25 -6.14
N GLU A 308 -5.57 17.91 -6.78
CA GLU A 308 -6.37 18.97 -6.14
C GLU A 308 -7.30 18.41 -5.06
N GLN A 309 -7.92 17.27 -5.32
CA GLN A 309 -8.78 16.61 -4.35
C GLN A 309 -8.00 16.14 -3.13
N LEU A 310 -6.78 15.59 -3.30
CA LEU A 310 -5.92 15.27 -2.16
C LEU A 310 -5.58 16.49 -1.31
N LYS A 311 -5.34 17.65 -1.93
CA LYS A 311 -5.10 18.90 -1.20
C LYS A 311 -6.33 19.33 -0.41
N GLN A 312 -7.51 19.25 -0.99
CA GLN A 312 -8.77 19.55 -0.31
C GLN A 312 -9.01 18.59 0.87
N GLN A 313 -8.79 17.28 0.68
CA GLN A 313 -8.88 16.31 1.75
C GLN A 313 -7.89 16.58 2.88
N ALA A 314 -6.67 16.97 2.55
CA ALA A 314 -5.65 17.31 3.54
C ALA A 314 -6.04 18.57 4.37
N GLN A 315 -6.73 19.53 3.79
CA GLN A 315 -7.23 20.71 4.51
C GLN A 315 -8.36 20.35 5.49
N ASN A 316 -9.17 19.35 5.16
CA ASN A 316 -10.31 18.89 5.97
C ASN A 316 -9.94 17.87 7.07
N LEU A 317 -8.65 17.51 7.20
CA LEU A 317 -8.15 16.51 8.18
C LEU A 317 -8.44 16.85 9.65
N GLY A 318 -9.01 17.98 9.97
CA GLY A 318 -9.34 18.42 11.35
C GLY A 318 -10.84 18.47 11.67
N GLU A 319 -11.71 18.39 10.70
CA GLU A 319 -13.16 18.51 10.91
C GLU A 319 -13.75 17.13 11.29
N ARG A 320 -14.24 17.02 12.54
CA ARG A 320 -14.68 15.73 13.12
C ARG A 320 -16.15 15.36 12.88
N ASP A 321 -16.96 16.27 12.37
CA ASP A 321 -18.44 16.10 12.35
C ASP A 321 -19.03 15.98 10.93
N LEU A 322 -18.22 15.56 9.96
CA LEU A 322 -18.72 15.36 8.60
C LEU A 322 -19.39 13.99 8.47
N ASN A 323 -20.58 13.94 7.93
CA ASN A 323 -21.25 12.70 7.52
C ASN A 323 -20.56 12.17 6.25
N CYS A 324 -19.46 11.44 6.41
CA CYS A 324 -18.63 10.92 5.32
C CYS A 324 -18.07 9.53 5.67
N VAL A 325 -17.79 8.71 4.65
CA VAL A 325 -17.12 7.42 4.80
C VAL A 325 -15.69 7.64 5.28
N ALA A 326 -15.27 6.93 6.32
CA ALA A 326 -13.92 7.03 6.86
C ALA A 326 -12.98 6.09 6.11
N LEU A 327 -11.94 6.63 5.47
CA LEU A 327 -10.86 5.88 4.83
C LEU A 327 -9.59 5.99 5.66
N MET A 328 -8.99 4.87 6.06
CA MET A 328 -7.80 4.88 6.91
C MET A 328 -7.00 3.59 6.85
N THR A 329 -5.73 3.68 7.21
CA THR A 329 -4.92 2.47 7.42
C THR A 329 -5.42 1.67 8.62
N MET A 330 -5.19 0.36 8.61
CA MET A 330 -5.48 -0.50 9.77
C MET A 330 -4.79 0.03 11.05
N HIS A 331 -3.59 0.63 10.93
CA HIS A 331 -2.90 1.26 12.06
C HIS A 331 -3.67 2.45 12.63
N SER A 332 -4.15 3.34 11.78
CA SER A 332 -4.85 4.57 12.18
C SER A 332 -6.26 4.28 12.72
N SER A 333 -6.78 3.08 12.46
CA SER A 333 -8.09 2.64 12.97
C SER A 333 -8.06 2.30 14.47
N LYS A 334 -6.86 2.11 15.06
CA LYS A 334 -6.75 1.79 16.47
C LYS A 334 -7.35 2.88 17.35
N GLY A 335 -8.21 2.48 18.28
CA GLY A 335 -8.93 3.41 19.17
C GLY A 335 -10.25 3.91 18.60
N LEU A 336 -10.55 3.65 17.33
CA LEU A 336 -11.81 4.00 16.69
C LEU A 336 -12.77 2.80 16.66
N GLU A 337 -14.04 3.05 16.28
CA GLU A 337 -15.05 2.00 16.15
C GLU A 337 -16.18 2.47 15.26
N PHE A 338 -16.69 1.59 14.39
CA PHE A 338 -17.70 1.90 13.39
C PHE A 338 -18.75 0.80 13.33
N PRO A 339 -20.03 1.12 13.09
CA PRO A 339 -21.07 0.12 12.84
C PRO A 339 -20.72 -0.84 11.69
N VAL A 340 -20.19 -0.32 10.59
CA VAL A 340 -19.84 -1.10 9.39
C VAL A 340 -18.37 -0.89 9.05
N VAL A 341 -17.62 -1.98 8.91
CA VAL A 341 -16.19 -1.93 8.54
C VAL A 341 -15.93 -2.83 7.35
N TYR A 342 -15.22 -2.29 6.37
CA TYR A 342 -14.62 -3.03 5.26
C TYR A 342 -13.11 -3.12 5.50
N ILE A 343 -12.55 -4.31 5.29
CA ILE A 343 -11.12 -4.55 5.14
C ILE A 343 -10.90 -4.94 3.69
N MET A 344 -10.24 -4.08 2.91
CA MET A 344 -9.97 -4.32 1.50
C MET A 344 -8.56 -4.85 1.27
N ASP A 345 -8.32 -5.41 0.08
CA ASP A 345 -7.03 -5.96 -0.33
C ASP A 345 -6.43 -6.94 0.70
N ALA A 346 -7.27 -7.82 1.30
CA ALA A 346 -6.80 -8.84 2.24
C ALA A 346 -6.11 -9.99 1.50
N ASN A 347 -4.99 -9.68 0.84
CA ASN A 347 -4.19 -10.58 0.01
C ASN A 347 -2.82 -10.85 0.63
N GLU A 348 -2.24 -12.02 0.36
CA GLU A 348 -0.84 -12.30 0.68
C GLU A 348 0.08 -11.23 0.08
N ARG A 349 1.14 -10.87 0.82
CA ARG A 349 2.11 -9.82 0.49
C ARG A 349 1.59 -8.38 0.58
N VAL A 350 0.27 -8.20 0.75
CA VAL A 350 -0.38 -6.93 1.11
C VAL A 350 -0.72 -6.95 2.60
N THR A 351 -1.49 -7.95 3.02
CA THR A 351 -1.84 -8.22 4.42
C THR A 351 -1.79 -9.75 4.66
N PRO A 352 -0.71 -10.30 5.26
CA PRO A 352 0.47 -9.62 5.79
C PRO A 352 1.32 -8.93 4.72
N HIS A 353 1.95 -7.82 5.13
CA HIS A 353 2.82 -7.08 4.24
C HIS A 353 4.05 -7.91 3.83
N HIS A 354 4.53 -7.79 2.59
CA HIS A 354 5.65 -8.56 2.04
C HIS A 354 6.97 -8.45 2.84
N LYS A 355 7.12 -7.44 3.68
CA LYS A 355 8.28 -7.25 4.57
C LYS A 355 8.19 -8.10 5.85
N ALA A 356 7.02 -8.61 6.19
CA ALA A 356 6.82 -9.44 7.39
C ALA A 356 7.31 -10.87 7.12
N VAL A 357 8.62 -11.07 7.18
CA VAL A 357 9.27 -12.36 6.89
C VAL A 357 9.51 -13.18 8.15
N LEU A 358 9.83 -12.50 9.26
CA LEU A 358 10.08 -13.16 10.54
C LEU A 358 8.75 -13.46 11.24
N GLU A 359 8.70 -14.53 12.03
CA GLU A 359 7.53 -14.91 12.82
C GLU A 359 7.01 -13.76 13.69
N ALA A 360 7.92 -13.02 14.31
CA ALA A 360 7.55 -11.87 15.13
C ALA A 360 6.90 -10.72 14.34
N ASP A 361 7.27 -10.55 13.07
CA ASP A 361 6.66 -9.56 12.17
C ASP A 361 5.28 -10.05 11.70
N LEU A 362 5.15 -11.35 11.41
CA LEU A 362 3.85 -11.96 11.10
C LEU A 362 2.88 -11.87 12.27
N GLU A 363 3.35 -12.08 13.50
CA GLU A 363 2.53 -11.90 14.70
C GLU A 363 2.06 -10.43 14.86
N GLU A 364 2.89 -9.46 14.51
CA GLU A 364 2.49 -8.04 14.53
C GLU A 364 1.47 -7.72 13.44
N GLU A 365 1.66 -8.21 12.22
CA GLU A 365 0.68 -8.08 11.14
C GLU A 365 -0.66 -8.74 11.50
N ARG A 366 -0.63 -9.90 12.17
CA ARG A 366 -1.83 -10.57 12.66
C ARG A 366 -2.54 -9.77 13.76
N ARG A 367 -1.80 -9.14 14.69
CA ARG A 367 -2.38 -8.20 15.66
C ARG A 367 -3.03 -7.01 14.99
N MET A 368 -2.40 -6.49 13.93
CA MET A 368 -2.96 -5.37 13.18
C MET A 368 -4.27 -5.76 12.49
N PHE A 369 -4.31 -6.92 11.85
CA PHE A 369 -5.54 -7.44 11.23
C PHE A 369 -6.63 -7.70 12.29
N TYR A 370 -6.28 -8.28 13.43
CA TYR A 370 -7.16 -8.43 14.60
C TYR A 370 -7.71 -7.07 15.07
N VAL A 371 -6.85 -6.06 15.20
CA VAL A 371 -7.29 -4.71 15.54
C VAL A 371 -8.30 -4.20 14.50
N ALA A 372 -8.02 -4.35 13.21
CA ALA A 372 -8.91 -3.93 12.14
C ALA A 372 -10.27 -4.63 12.22
N MET A 373 -10.33 -5.95 12.39
CA MET A 373 -11.57 -6.70 12.57
C MET A 373 -12.38 -6.18 13.77
N THR A 374 -11.72 -5.93 14.90
CA THR A 374 -12.37 -5.46 16.13
C THR A 374 -12.78 -3.98 16.12
N ARG A 375 -12.63 -3.29 15.00
CA ARG A 375 -13.19 -1.94 14.82
C ARG A 375 -14.66 -1.97 14.46
N ALA A 376 -15.14 -3.09 13.92
CA ALA A 376 -16.55 -3.29 13.57
C ALA A 376 -17.43 -3.53 14.80
N LYS A 377 -18.60 -2.87 14.84
CA LYS A 377 -19.64 -3.09 15.83
C LYS A 377 -20.66 -4.13 15.35
N ASP A 378 -21.21 -3.93 14.15
CA ASP A 378 -22.40 -4.65 13.65
C ASP A 378 -22.10 -5.50 12.42
N SER A 379 -21.31 -4.99 11.49
CA SER A 379 -20.99 -5.65 10.22
C SER A 379 -19.52 -5.53 9.88
N LEU A 380 -18.91 -6.66 9.52
CA LEU A 380 -17.53 -6.75 9.07
C LEU A 380 -17.48 -7.44 7.72
N HIS A 381 -16.84 -6.79 6.76
CA HIS A 381 -16.58 -7.28 5.41
C HIS A 381 -15.08 -7.39 5.21
N VAL A 382 -14.59 -8.56 4.80
CA VAL A 382 -13.17 -8.82 4.50
C VAL A 382 -13.06 -9.24 3.04
N TYR A 383 -12.43 -8.40 2.24
CA TYR A 383 -12.38 -8.54 0.80
C TYR A 383 -10.97 -8.78 0.30
N TYR A 384 -10.83 -9.59 -0.74
CA TYR A 384 -9.57 -9.89 -1.40
C TYR A 384 -9.76 -10.01 -2.91
N THR A 385 -8.69 -9.82 -3.67
CA THR A 385 -8.69 -9.90 -5.13
C THR A 385 -7.95 -11.16 -5.60
N LYS A 386 -8.38 -11.72 -6.74
CA LYS A 386 -7.71 -12.87 -7.37
C LYS A 386 -6.60 -12.45 -8.32
N GLU A 387 -6.63 -11.19 -8.76
CA GLU A 387 -5.62 -10.59 -9.62
C GLU A 387 -5.35 -9.15 -9.20
N ARG A 388 -4.09 -8.73 -9.29
CA ARG A 388 -3.66 -7.35 -9.05
C ARG A 388 -2.56 -7.00 -10.04
N TYR A 389 -2.70 -5.89 -10.75
CA TYR A 389 -1.76 -5.43 -11.79
C TYR A 389 -1.47 -6.50 -12.86
N GLY A 390 -2.48 -7.24 -13.29
CA GLY A 390 -2.33 -8.33 -14.27
C GLY A 390 -1.59 -9.57 -13.75
N LYS A 391 -1.42 -9.71 -12.42
CA LYS A 391 -0.75 -10.83 -11.78
C LYS A 391 -1.70 -11.56 -10.83
N PRO A 392 -1.76 -12.90 -10.86
CA PRO A 392 -2.53 -13.67 -9.89
C PRO A 392 -2.14 -13.33 -8.45
N GLN A 393 -3.12 -13.26 -7.57
CA GLN A 393 -2.95 -13.00 -6.15
C GLN A 393 -3.60 -14.09 -5.30
N GLU A 394 -2.95 -14.42 -4.20
CA GLU A 394 -3.49 -15.32 -3.19
C GLU A 394 -4.24 -14.53 -2.11
N ARG A 395 -5.30 -15.09 -1.57
CA ARG A 395 -5.97 -14.50 -0.41
C ARG A 395 -5.03 -14.55 0.80
N SER A 396 -5.18 -13.61 1.70
CA SER A 396 -4.42 -13.54 2.94
C SER A 396 -4.55 -14.82 3.75
N ARG A 397 -3.43 -15.35 4.27
CA ARG A 397 -3.44 -16.43 5.26
C ARG A 397 -4.28 -16.10 6.50
N PHE A 398 -4.42 -14.83 6.84
CA PHE A 398 -5.24 -14.39 7.96
C PHE A 398 -6.72 -14.71 7.76
N ILE A 399 -7.20 -14.72 6.51
CA ILE A 399 -8.54 -15.21 6.18
C ILE A 399 -8.65 -16.70 6.47
N ASP A 400 -7.66 -17.50 6.06
CA ASP A 400 -7.66 -18.93 6.32
C ASP A 400 -7.62 -19.24 7.82
N GLU A 401 -6.86 -18.48 8.59
CA GLU A 401 -6.68 -18.69 10.02
C GLU A 401 -7.97 -18.48 10.83
N TYR A 402 -8.86 -17.58 10.43
CA TYR A 402 -10.15 -17.47 11.14
C TYR A 402 -11.27 -18.31 10.54
N LEU A 403 -11.24 -18.59 9.23
CA LEU A 403 -12.23 -19.49 8.62
C LEU A 403 -11.98 -20.96 8.97
N TYR A 404 -10.70 -21.34 9.05
CA TYR A 404 -10.27 -22.72 9.26
C TYR A 404 -9.21 -22.81 10.38
N PRO A 405 -9.59 -22.52 11.64
CA PRO A 405 -8.63 -22.41 12.75
C PRO A 405 -7.86 -23.71 13.02
N ASP A 406 -8.43 -24.87 12.66
CA ASP A 406 -7.84 -26.19 12.84
C ASP A 406 -7.11 -26.71 11.58
N GLY A 407 -6.96 -25.89 10.57
CA GLY A 407 -6.31 -26.19 9.29
C GLY A 407 -7.23 -26.07 8.08
N ALA A 408 -6.64 -25.82 6.90
CA ALA A 408 -7.41 -25.64 5.66
C ALA A 408 -8.22 -26.88 5.29
N PRO A 409 -9.40 -26.73 4.63
CA PRO A 409 -10.18 -27.87 4.19
C PRO A 409 -9.37 -28.73 3.22
N PRO A 410 -9.55 -30.07 3.24
CA PRO A 410 -8.87 -30.96 2.32
C PRO A 410 -9.29 -30.65 0.88
N GLY A 411 -8.35 -30.21 0.04
CA GLY A 411 -8.56 -29.97 -1.39
C GLY A 411 -8.11 -28.62 -1.94
N GLU A 412 -7.82 -27.62 -1.14
CA GLU A 412 -7.21 -26.37 -1.62
C GLU A 412 -5.67 -26.49 -1.60
N PHE A 413 -5.09 -26.53 -2.80
CA PHE A 413 -3.64 -26.56 -3.01
C PHE A 413 -3.03 -25.24 -2.49
N ARG A 414 -2.21 -25.32 -1.45
CA ARG A 414 -1.29 -24.23 -1.07
C ARG A 414 0.01 -24.42 -1.83
N PRO A 415 0.39 -23.55 -2.77
CA PRO A 415 1.77 -23.56 -3.25
C PRO A 415 2.68 -23.30 -2.05
N GLY A 416 3.60 -24.20 -1.80
CA GLY A 416 4.62 -24.04 -0.76
C GLY A 416 5.47 -22.78 -1.03
N PRO A 417 6.22 -22.27 -0.03
CA PRO A 417 7.09 -21.14 -0.21
C PRO A 417 8.01 -21.39 -1.39
N GLN A 418 7.92 -20.55 -2.43
CA GLN A 418 8.82 -20.62 -3.56
C GLN A 418 10.24 -20.38 -3.04
N GLN A 419 11.04 -21.44 -3.03
CA GLN A 419 12.49 -21.34 -2.88
C GLN A 419 12.98 -20.46 -4.03
N ASN A 420 13.62 -19.35 -3.71
CA ASN A 420 14.30 -18.49 -4.67
C ASN A 420 15.24 -19.35 -5.52
N GLY A 421 14.77 -19.73 -6.71
CA GLY A 421 15.56 -20.41 -7.71
C GLY A 421 16.66 -19.48 -8.19
N ALA A 422 17.88 -19.94 -8.06
CA ALA A 422 19.09 -19.32 -8.53
C ALA A 422 18.91 -18.83 -9.97
N ALA A 423 19.44 -17.63 -10.23
CA ALA A 423 19.54 -17.00 -11.52
C ALA A 423 20.05 -17.99 -12.59
N GLY A 424 19.15 -18.43 -13.46
CA GLY A 424 19.51 -19.12 -14.68
C GLY A 424 20.09 -18.13 -15.66
N SER A 425 21.40 -18.25 -15.92
CA SER A 425 22.12 -17.52 -16.94
C SER A 425 21.49 -17.79 -18.31
N TYR A 426 20.77 -16.81 -18.86
CA TYR A 426 20.34 -16.85 -20.26
C TYR A 426 21.54 -16.53 -21.16
N ASN A 427 22.02 -17.57 -21.83
CA ASN A 427 23.08 -17.53 -22.80
C ASN A 427 22.57 -16.86 -24.10
N ARG A 428 22.95 -15.60 -24.34
CA ARG A 428 22.76 -14.95 -25.65
C ARG A 428 23.77 -15.52 -26.63
N LYS A 429 23.39 -16.53 -27.38
CA LYS A 429 23.99 -16.86 -28.69
C LYS A 429 22.95 -17.53 -29.60
N ALA A 430 22.86 -17.01 -30.81
CA ALA A 430 22.14 -17.51 -31.99
C ALA A 430 20.72 -16.93 -32.22
N VAL A 431 20.64 -15.82 -32.98
CA VAL A 431 20.05 -15.89 -34.33
C VAL A 431 20.58 -14.65 -35.08
N ARG A 432 21.24 -14.94 -36.18
CA ARG A 432 21.63 -14.02 -37.25
C ARG A 432 20.43 -13.66 -38.10
#